data_792828ab7df53e080dad19f9ca6f2b6d
#
_entry.id   792828ab7df53e080dad19f9ca6f2b6d
#
_cell.length_a   1.000
_cell.length_b   1.000
_cell.length_c   1.000
_cell.angle_alpha   90.00
_cell.angle_beta   90.00
_cell.angle_gamma   90.00
#
_symmetry.space_group_name_H-M   'P 1'
#
loop_
_entity.id
_entity.type
_entity.pdbx_description
1 polymer ?
#
loop_
_entity_poly.entity_id
_entity_poly.type
_entity_poly.pdbx_seq_one_letter_code
_entity_poly.pdbx_strand_id
1 'polypeptide(L)'
;MSRTNVVAVVVAYNRQELLRRCLDGLAGQTAPPAGTVVVDNASTDASARVAAGHPLGAHVVSLPVNTGGAGGFAAGIARALTRFPQAEWIWLMDDDTIPTATALEALVGAAAAYPGSPALLASRAVWADGTEHPMNRPRTRPGLPALLHRHAALAGARQIRTASFVSILIDARAVREVGLPRASYFLWNDDFEYTSRILRGRIGLYVPDSVVRHLTRALGSSDADPGERFRFEVRNKIWTFRDCEGLGPIERAAYEAATARRWLRAAASSADRATLWRAGREGLREGLARPADNMTIFLGTPVQDDVAAVEAAARASAGPTSPSPGPPSPATADPAGTPAPPFSVLLPVYRGDRADFLRRSLASVTVEQTLPPDEVLIVRDGPVPDELDDVLAAARRGELSGGVPVRVLELAENAGLALALDAGLEHVAHEVVARQDADDISVPERFATQLPLIAAGYDLVGSAIQEFDDEADAGGVIRRQPSDPAQIRRVLALRDPFNHPSVVYRAAAVRAAGGYQPLDLMEDYWLFARMIHDGVRATNVPQVLVRYRVGAGAYARRGGLRLLRSELEIQSRMRRTGITTAPQYARNLAVRAGYRLVPTAARQAAYRAAQRVLLRRTR
;
A
#
# COMPACT_ATOMS: atom_id res chain seq x y z
N MET A 1 -32.73 -25.44 -18.61
CA MET A 1 -31.44 -24.82 -18.22
C MET A 1 -31.77 -23.60 -17.37
N SER A 2 -31.30 -23.52 -16.13
CA SER A 2 -31.44 -22.33 -15.28
C SER A 2 -30.75 -21.15 -16.00
N ARG A 3 -31.48 -20.02 -16.16
CA ARG A 3 -30.88 -18.82 -16.77
C ARG A 3 -29.74 -18.33 -15.87
N THR A 4 -28.51 -18.37 -16.36
CA THR A 4 -27.35 -17.80 -15.65
C THR A 4 -27.53 -16.29 -15.53
N ASN A 5 -27.50 -15.75 -14.31
CA ASN A 5 -27.70 -14.33 -14.05
C ASN A 5 -26.45 -13.51 -14.38
N VAL A 6 -26.36 -13.01 -15.61
CA VAL A 6 -25.29 -12.13 -16.08
C VAL A 6 -25.77 -10.68 -16.08
N VAL A 7 -24.97 -9.78 -15.49
CA VAL A 7 -25.18 -8.33 -15.60
C VAL A 7 -24.07 -7.72 -16.43
N ALA A 8 -24.45 -7.03 -17.52
CA ALA A 8 -23.49 -6.30 -18.35
C ALA A 8 -23.17 -4.94 -17.73
N VAL A 9 -21.90 -4.53 -17.82
CA VAL A 9 -21.43 -3.20 -17.41
C VAL A 9 -20.71 -2.56 -18.60
N VAL A 10 -21.18 -1.40 -19.03
CA VAL A 10 -20.58 -0.60 -20.12
C VAL A 10 -20.11 0.73 -19.57
N VAL A 11 -18.87 1.10 -19.85
CA VAL A 11 -18.33 2.42 -19.50
C VAL A 11 -18.31 3.31 -20.74
N ALA A 12 -18.94 4.48 -20.65
CA ALA A 12 -19.09 5.41 -21.77
C ALA A 12 -18.44 6.77 -21.47
N TYR A 13 -17.74 7.31 -22.49
CA TYR A 13 -17.19 8.66 -22.42
C TYR A 13 -17.10 9.30 -23.80
N ASN A 14 -18.01 10.27 -24.09
CA ASN A 14 -18.03 11.07 -25.33
C ASN A 14 -18.02 10.23 -26.62
N ARG A 15 -18.83 9.16 -26.69
CA ARG A 15 -18.92 8.24 -27.84
C ARG A 15 -20.34 7.75 -28.06
N GLN A 16 -21.30 8.65 -28.09
CA GLN A 16 -22.75 8.32 -28.17
C GLN A 16 -23.13 7.32 -29.26
N GLU A 17 -22.52 7.39 -30.45
CA GLU A 17 -22.84 6.50 -31.57
C GLU A 17 -22.27 5.09 -31.39
N LEU A 18 -21.04 4.97 -30.87
CA LEU A 18 -20.45 3.67 -30.55
C LEU A 18 -21.17 3.00 -29.38
N LEU A 19 -21.52 3.79 -28.36
CA LEU A 19 -22.33 3.33 -27.23
C LEU A 19 -23.68 2.75 -27.72
N ARG A 20 -24.40 3.47 -28.63
CA ARG A 20 -25.64 2.95 -29.19
C ARG A 20 -25.43 1.58 -29.85
N ARG A 21 -24.42 1.44 -30.68
CA ARG A 21 -24.08 0.16 -31.33
C ARG A 21 -23.68 -0.94 -30.35
N CYS A 22 -22.99 -0.58 -29.27
CA CYS A 22 -22.66 -1.50 -28.17
C CYS A 22 -23.96 -2.03 -27.52
N LEU A 23 -24.90 -1.13 -27.19
CA LEU A 23 -26.18 -1.47 -26.60
C LEU A 23 -27.07 -2.29 -27.55
N ASP A 24 -27.08 -1.95 -28.86
CA ASP A 24 -27.72 -2.77 -29.89
C ASP A 24 -27.17 -4.21 -29.91
N GLY A 25 -25.83 -4.36 -29.81
CA GLY A 25 -25.18 -5.65 -29.73
C GLY A 25 -25.51 -6.44 -28.47
N LEU A 26 -25.71 -5.76 -27.33
CA LEU A 26 -26.18 -6.39 -26.09
C LEU A 26 -27.65 -6.82 -26.19
N ALA A 27 -28.50 -6.01 -26.79
CA ALA A 27 -29.91 -6.32 -27.02
C ALA A 27 -30.09 -7.50 -27.98
N GLY A 28 -29.18 -7.63 -28.96
CA GLY A 28 -29.19 -8.70 -29.97
C GLY A 28 -28.53 -10.01 -29.54
N GLN A 29 -28.20 -10.22 -28.27
CA GLN A 29 -27.63 -11.47 -27.80
C GLN A 29 -28.65 -12.62 -27.85
N THR A 30 -28.22 -13.81 -28.32
CA THR A 30 -29.03 -15.06 -28.25
C THR A 30 -29.40 -15.44 -26.80
N ALA A 31 -28.50 -15.13 -25.86
CA ALA A 31 -28.71 -15.22 -24.42
C ALA A 31 -28.51 -13.82 -23.81
N PRO A 32 -29.56 -12.97 -23.75
CA PRO A 32 -29.41 -11.60 -23.29
C PRO A 32 -29.03 -11.54 -21.82
N PRO A 33 -28.24 -10.51 -21.38
CA PRO A 33 -27.94 -10.32 -19.98
C PRO A 33 -29.24 -10.06 -19.18
N ALA A 34 -29.24 -10.44 -17.91
CA ALA A 34 -30.37 -10.24 -16.99
C ALA A 34 -30.56 -8.77 -16.61
N GLY A 35 -29.50 -7.96 -16.76
CA GLY A 35 -29.51 -6.53 -16.54
C GLY A 35 -28.31 -5.86 -17.20
N THR A 36 -28.39 -4.55 -17.40
CA THR A 36 -27.30 -3.75 -17.96
C THR A 36 -27.13 -2.47 -17.13
N VAL A 37 -25.91 -2.19 -16.76
CA VAL A 37 -25.48 -0.93 -16.13
C VAL A 37 -24.61 -0.17 -17.12
N VAL A 38 -24.97 1.08 -17.40
CA VAL A 38 -24.14 1.99 -18.20
C VAL A 38 -23.59 3.07 -17.28
N VAL A 39 -22.28 3.20 -17.21
CA VAL A 39 -21.63 4.31 -16.50
C VAL A 39 -21.29 5.40 -17.51
N ASP A 40 -22.02 6.50 -17.44
CA ASP A 40 -21.65 7.74 -18.14
C ASP A 40 -20.58 8.47 -17.32
N ASN A 41 -19.36 8.44 -17.80
CA ASN A 41 -18.17 8.92 -17.10
C ASN A 41 -17.94 10.42 -17.32
N ALA A 42 -18.97 11.24 -17.02
CA ALA A 42 -19.02 12.68 -17.25
C ALA A 42 -18.93 13.06 -18.75
N SER A 43 -19.72 12.42 -19.61
CA SER A 43 -19.79 12.79 -21.03
C SER A 43 -20.42 14.17 -21.22
N THR A 44 -19.92 14.89 -22.21
CA THR A 44 -20.45 16.19 -22.66
C THR A 44 -21.34 16.08 -23.90
N ASP A 45 -21.38 14.91 -24.53
CA ASP A 45 -22.26 14.56 -25.66
C ASP A 45 -23.60 13.96 -25.18
N ALA A 46 -24.35 13.32 -26.08
CA ALA A 46 -25.62 12.69 -25.73
C ALA A 46 -25.50 11.27 -25.17
N SER A 47 -24.32 10.79 -24.77
CA SER A 47 -24.11 9.42 -24.32
C SER A 47 -25.08 9.00 -23.20
N ALA A 48 -25.24 9.81 -22.16
CA ALA A 48 -26.18 9.51 -21.06
C ALA A 48 -27.63 9.40 -21.54
N ARG A 49 -28.06 10.28 -22.47
CA ARG A 49 -29.42 10.25 -23.05
C ARG A 49 -29.62 9.04 -23.96
N VAL A 50 -28.64 8.68 -24.74
CA VAL A 50 -28.66 7.48 -25.59
C VAL A 50 -28.80 6.23 -24.73
N ALA A 51 -28.05 6.11 -23.65
CA ALA A 51 -28.13 4.98 -22.73
C ALA A 51 -29.51 4.89 -22.03
N ALA A 52 -30.02 6.02 -21.53
CA ALA A 52 -31.31 6.08 -20.82
C ALA A 52 -32.51 5.82 -21.75
N GLY A 53 -32.45 6.24 -23.01
CA GLY A 53 -33.53 6.06 -24.00
C GLY A 53 -33.45 4.74 -24.78
N HIS A 54 -32.42 3.91 -24.57
CA HIS A 54 -32.24 2.69 -25.34
C HIS A 54 -33.24 1.58 -24.92
N PRO A 55 -33.86 0.83 -25.88
CA PRO A 55 -34.84 -0.23 -25.58
C PRO A 55 -34.33 -1.35 -24.67
N LEU A 56 -33.02 -1.51 -24.52
CA LEU A 56 -32.40 -2.47 -23.60
C LEU A 56 -32.75 -2.20 -22.13
N GLY A 57 -33.22 -0.99 -21.77
CA GLY A 57 -33.58 -0.64 -20.41
C GLY A 57 -32.41 -0.58 -19.44
N ALA A 58 -31.29 -0.05 -19.89
CA ALA A 58 -30.06 0.02 -19.10
C ALA A 58 -30.23 0.95 -17.88
N HIS A 59 -29.67 0.53 -16.74
CA HIS A 59 -29.56 1.38 -15.56
C HIS A 59 -28.35 2.32 -15.72
N VAL A 60 -28.63 3.62 -15.92
CA VAL A 60 -27.58 4.63 -16.16
C VAL A 60 -27.09 5.23 -14.85
N VAL A 61 -25.77 5.31 -14.72
CA VAL A 61 -25.06 5.99 -13.63
C VAL A 61 -24.21 7.11 -14.23
N SER A 62 -24.56 8.35 -13.96
CA SER A 62 -23.76 9.50 -14.41
C SER A 62 -22.81 9.96 -13.31
N LEU A 63 -21.51 9.92 -13.58
CA LEU A 63 -20.49 10.43 -12.67
C LEU A 63 -20.30 11.94 -12.86
N PRO A 64 -20.06 12.71 -11.80
CA PRO A 64 -19.90 14.16 -11.89
C PRO A 64 -18.58 14.59 -12.55
N VAL A 65 -17.57 13.69 -12.54
CA VAL A 65 -16.25 13.92 -13.13
C VAL A 65 -15.77 12.67 -13.84
N ASN A 66 -14.94 12.84 -14.87
CA ASN A 66 -14.31 11.73 -15.56
C ASN A 66 -13.28 11.06 -14.64
N THR A 67 -13.54 9.82 -14.26
CA THR A 67 -12.69 8.98 -13.41
C THR A 67 -11.80 8.01 -14.22
N GLY A 68 -11.77 8.15 -15.53
CA GLY A 68 -11.09 7.24 -16.45
C GLY A 68 -11.79 5.89 -16.58
N GLY A 69 -11.26 5.01 -17.41
CA GLY A 69 -11.80 3.64 -17.57
C GLY A 69 -11.79 2.88 -16.25
N ALA A 70 -10.70 2.97 -15.49
CA ALA A 70 -10.55 2.31 -14.20
C ALA A 70 -11.67 2.68 -13.20
N GLY A 71 -11.98 3.97 -13.08
CA GLY A 71 -13.05 4.44 -12.20
C GLY A 71 -14.43 4.10 -12.74
N GLY A 72 -14.64 4.23 -14.05
CA GLY A 72 -15.90 3.83 -14.69
C GLY A 72 -16.24 2.35 -14.43
N PHE A 73 -15.28 1.44 -14.61
CA PHE A 73 -15.50 0.02 -14.31
C PHE A 73 -15.69 -0.24 -12.82
N ALA A 74 -14.95 0.43 -11.93
CA ALA A 74 -15.17 0.28 -10.49
C ALA A 74 -16.60 0.70 -10.08
N ALA A 75 -17.07 1.86 -10.57
CA ALA A 75 -18.43 2.35 -10.34
C ALA A 75 -19.51 1.40 -10.90
N GLY A 76 -19.29 0.93 -12.14
CA GLY A 76 -20.24 0.05 -12.82
C GLY A 76 -20.37 -1.32 -12.14
N ILE A 77 -19.26 -1.92 -11.75
CA ILE A 77 -19.24 -3.20 -11.02
C ILE A 77 -19.94 -3.03 -9.66
N ALA A 78 -19.62 -1.96 -8.93
CA ALA A 78 -20.25 -1.68 -7.64
C ALA A 78 -21.77 -1.56 -7.78
N ARG A 79 -22.25 -0.74 -8.72
CA ARG A 79 -23.67 -0.57 -9.01
C ARG A 79 -24.32 -1.88 -9.49
N ALA A 80 -23.64 -2.67 -10.31
CA ALA A 80 -24.18 -3.95 -10.79
C ALA A 80 -24.42 -4.93 -9.63
N LEU A 81 -23.46 -5.04 -8.69
CA LEU A 81 -23.55 -5.96 -7.55
C LEU A 81 -24.59 -5.52 -6.50
N THR A 82 -24.81 -4.23 -6.32
CA THR A 82 -25.81 -3.72 -5.37
C THR A 82 -27.22 -3.70 -5.96
N ARG A 83 -27.35 -3.32 -7.23
CA ARG A 83 -28.64 -3.26 -7.92
C ARG A 83 -29.18 -4.64 -8.33
N PHE A 84 -28.27 -5.58 -8.60
CA PHE A 84 -28.58 -6.94 -8.99
C PHE A 84 -27.88 -7.95 -8.06
N PRO A 85 -28.34 -8.09 -6.81
CA PRO A 85 -27.67 -8.93 -5.81
C PRO A 85 -27.61 -10.42 -6.19
N GLN A 86 -28.48 -10.86 -7.11
CA GLN A 86 -28.55 -12.22 -7.68
C GLN A 86 -27.54 -12.44 -8.80
N ALA A 87 -26.76 -11.40 -9.23
CA ALA A 87 -25.79 -11.56 -10.30
C ALA A 87 -24.76 -12.63 -9.94
N GLU A 88 -24.64 -13.62 -10.82
CA GLU A 88 -23.61 -14.67 -10.78
C GLU A 88 -22.36 -14.21 -11.51
N TRP A 89 -22.55 -13.43 -12.59
CA TRP A 89 -21.49 -12.95 -13.45
C TRP A 89 -21.66 -11.48 -13.79
N ILE A 90 -20.52 -10.78 -13.91
CA ILE A 90 -20.45 -9.40 -14.39
C ILE A 90 -19.68 -9.41 -15.72
N TRP A 91 -20.32 -8.91 -16.78
CA TRP A 91 -19.75 -8.82 -18.12
C TRP A 91 -19.32 -7.39 -18.42
N LEU A 92 -18.01 -7.13 -18.42
CA LEU A 92 -17.45 -5.79 -18.60
C LEU A 92 -17.12 -5.52 -20.07
N MET A 93 -17.38 -4.29 -20.54
CA MET A 93 -16.96 -3.81 -21.86
C MET A 93 -16.90 -2.29 -21.95
N ASP A 94 -16.10 -1.79 -22.89
CA ASP A 94 -16.05 -0.37 -23.27
C ASP A 94 -17.18 -0.01 -24.25
N ASP A 95 -17.48 1.28 -24.38
CA ASP A 95 -18.52 1.84 -25.29
C ASP A 95 -18.25 1.58 -26.77
N ASP A 96 -17.02 1.29 -27.18
CA ASP A 96 -16.60 0.96 -28.54
C ASP A 96 -16.45 -0.57 -28.80
N THR A 97 -16.94 -1.37 -27.87
CA THR A 97 -16.96 -2.83 -27.97
C THR A 97 -18.34 -3.33 -28.37
N ILE A 98 -18.46 -3.97 -29.53
CA ILE A 98 -19.71 -4.48 -30.07
C ILE A 98 -19.70 -6.02 -30.04
N PRO A 99 -20.44 -6.68 -29.14
CA PRO A 99 -20.50 -8.13 -29.09
C PRO A 99 -21.27 -8.69 -30.30
N THR A 100 -20.80 -9.83 -30.83
CA THR A 100 -21.59 -10.63 -31.77
C THR A 100 -22.77 -11.31 -31.06
N ALA A 101 -23.80 -11.72 -31.78
CA ALA A 101 -25.04 -12.24 -31.21
C ALA A 101 -24.83 -13.43 -30.24
N THR A 102 -23.80 -14.25 -30.45
CA THR A 102 -23.51 -15.44 -29.65
C THR A 102 -22.38 -15.24 -28.62
N ALA A 103 -21.89 -14.00 -28.46
CA ALA A 103 -20.70 -13.75 -27.64
C ALA A 103 -20.90 -14.14 -26.16
N LEU A 104 -22.03 -13.78 -25.56
CA LEU A 104 -22.33 -14.14 -24.17
C LEU A 104 -22.61 -15.64 -24.02
N GLU A 105 -23.37 -16.21 -24.94
CA GLU A 105 -23.66 -17.67 -24.96
C GLU A 105 -22.37 -18.50 -24.97
N ALA A 106 -21.38 -18.12 -25.79
CA ALA A 106 -20.08 -18.77 -25.83
C ALA A 106 -19.32 -18.66 -24.51
N LEU A 107 -19.33 -17.50 -23.84
CA LEU A 107 -18.68 -17.33 -22.52
C LEU A 107 -19.33 -18.21 -21.46
N VAL A 108 -20.66 -18.17 -21.35
CA VAL A 108 -21.41 -18.95 -20.36
C VAL A 108 -21.29 -20.45 -20.64
N GLY A 109 -21.35 -20.83 -21.92
CA GLY A 109 -21.16 -22.22 -22.36
C GLY A 109 -19.77 -22.76 -21.98
N ALA A 110 -18.72 -21.98 -22.20
CA ALA A 110 -17.36 -22.35 -21.81
C ALA A 110 -17.19 -22.44 -20.28
N ALA A 111 -17.85 -21.54 -19.52
CA ALA A 111 -17.85 -21.60 -18.07
C ALA A 111 -18.50 -22.88 -17.54
N ALA A 112 -19.63 -23.28 -18.13
CA ALA A 112 -20.35 -24.50 -17.76
C ALA A 112 -19.63 -25.78 -18.19
N ALA A 113 -18.94 -25.75 -19.33
CA ALA A 113 -18.20 -26.91 -19.87
C ALA A 113 -16.84 -27.15 -19.18
N TYR A 114 -16.27 -26.13 -18.51
CA TYR A 114 -14.98 -26.27 -17.83
C TYR A 114 -15.13 -27.12 -16.55
N PRO A 115 -14.31 -28.18 -16.36
CA PRO A 115 -14.34 -28.98 -15.14
C PRO A 115 -13.78 -28.19 -13.95
N GLY A 116 -14.57 -27.37 -13.33
CA GLY A 116 -14.20 -26.49 -12.23
C GLY A 116 -14.93 -25.17 -12.29
N SER A 117 -14.51 -24.19 -11.47
CA SER A 117 -15.15 -22.88 -11.40
C SER A 117 -14.17 -21.81 -11.92
N PRO A 118 -14.24 -21.41 -13.21
CA PRO A 118 -13.44 -20.30 -13.70
C PRO A 118 -13.90 -18.98 -13.05
N ALA A 119 -12.96 -18.14 -12.65
CA ALA A 119 -13.26 -16.84 -12.03
C ALA A 119 -13.35 -15.70 -13.06
N LEU A 120 -12.80 -15.92 -14.27
CA LEU A 120 -12.81 -14.94 -15.34
C LEU A 120 -12.73 -15.63 -16.70
N LEU A 121 -13.56 -15.15 -17.64
CA LEU A 121 -13.48 -15.55 -19.05
C LEU A 121 -13.31 -14.29 -19.92
N ALA A 122 -12.50 -14.38 -20.98
CA ALA A 122 -12.23 -13.28 -21.91
C ALA A 122 -12.63 -13.65 -23.32
N SER A 123 -13.30 -12.73 -24.02
CA SER A 123 -13.66 -12.86 -25.44
C SER A 123 -12.48 -12.59 -26.36
N ARG A 124 -12.58 -13.05 -27.60
CA ARG A 124 -11.72 -12.65 -28.70
C ARG A 124 -12.15 -11.29 -29.21
N ALA A 125 -11.30 -10.27 -29.00
CA ALA A 125 -11.50 -8.95 -29.56
C ALA A 125 -10.91 -8.88 -30.98
N VAL A 126 -11.73 -8.49 -31.95
CA VAL A 126 -11.32 -8.27 -33.34
C VAL A 126 -11.54 -6.81 -33.74
N TRP A 127 -10.71 -6.30 -34.63
CA TRP A 127 -10.87 -4.97 -35.20
C TRP A 127 -11.94 -4.96 -36.30
N ALA A 128 -12.17 -3.80 -36.93
CA ALA A 128 -13.22 -3.61 -37.94
C ALA A 128 -13.13 -4.59 -39.12
N ASP A 129 -11.94 -5.01 -39.52
CA ASP A 129 -11.66 -5.95 -40.61
C ASP A 129 -11.70 -7.44 -40.19
N GLY A 130 -11.98 -7.73 -38.90
CA GLY A 130 -11.97 -9.08 -38.34
C GLY A 130 -10.60 -9.57 -37.86
N THR A 131 -9.55 -8.78 -38.02
CA THR A 131 -8.22 -9.11 -37.49
C THR A 131 -8.23 -9.09 -35.96
N GLU A 132 -7.62 -10.09 -35.31
CA GLU A 132 -7.52 -10.10 -33.84
C GLU A 132 -6.74 -8.90 -33.34
N HIS A 133 -7.32 -8.17 -32.38
CA HIS A 133 -6.76 -6.91 -31.89
C HIS A 133 -5.53 -7.19 -31.00
N PRO A 134 -4.30 -6.78 -31.38
CA PRO A 134 -3.08 -7.18 -30.66
C PRO A 134 -3.02 -6.70 -29.22
N MET A 135 -3.60 -5.51 -28.92
CA MET A 135 -3.63 -4.94 -27.57
C MET A 135 -4.50 -5.74 -26.59
N ASN A 136 -5.53 -6.42 -27.10
CA ASN A 136 -6.51 -7.11 -26.28
C ASN A 136 -6.28 -8.61 -26.19
N ARG A 137 -5.21 -9.13 -26.79
CA ARG A 137 -4.85 -10.53 -26.68
C ARG A 137 -4.50 -10.88 -25.23
N PRO A 138 -5.26 -11.79 -24.58
CA PRO A 138 -5.00 -12.16 -23.19
C PRO A 138 -3.63 -12.81 -23.04
N ARG A 139 -2.98 -12.57 -21.89
CA ARG A 139 -1.69 -13.21 -21.59
C ARG A 139 -1.91 -14.63 -21.11
N THR A 140 -1.23 -15.58 -21.72
CA THR A 140 -1.27 -16.98 -21.30
C THR A 140 -0.62 -17.19 -19.94
N ARG A 141 -1.06 -18.19 -19.21
CA ARG A 141 -0.47 -18.59 -17.93
C ARG A 141 0.72 -19.52 -18.20
N PRO A 142 1.95 -19.14 -17.82
CA PRO A 142 3.12 -20.00 -18.04
C PRO A 142 3.14 -21.18 -17.05
N GLY A 143 3.78 -22.30 -17.45
CA GLY A 143 4.06 -23.42 -16.54
C GLY A 143 2.84 -24.22 -16.09
N LEU A 144 1.76 -24.24 -16.88
CA LEU A 144 0.57 -25.00 -16.53
C LEU A 144 0.78 -26.50 -16.69
N PRO A 145 0.25 -27.34 -15.77
CA PRO A 145 0.16 -28.77 -15.93
C PRO A 145 -0.66 -29.17 -17.18
N ALA A 146 -0.26 -30.23 -17.87
CA ALA A 146 -0.93 -30.73 -19.08
C ALA A 146 -2.44 -31.00 -18.87
N LEU A 147 -2.83 -31.44 -17.67
CA LEU A 147 -4.23 -31.67 -17.30
C LEU A 147 -5.08 -30.39 -17.41
N LEU A 148 -4.57 -29.26 -16.92
CA LEU A 148 -5.29 -27.99 -16.96
C LEU A 148 -5.40 -27.44 -18.39
N HIS A 149 -4.41 -27.73 -19.26
CA HIS A 149 -4.52 -27.45 -20.69
C HIS A 149 -5.63 -28.27 -21.35
N ARG A 150 -5.73 -29.56 -21.03
CA ARG A 150 -6.80 -30.43 -21.53
C ARG A 150 -8.18 -29.97 -21.07
N HIS A 151 -8.34 -29.60 -19.79
CA HIS A 151 -9.61 -29.10 -19.26
C HIS A 151 -10.05 -27.82 -20.00
N ALA A 152 -9.14 -26.88 -20.26
CA ALA A 152 -9.48 -25.69 -21.02
C ALA A 152 -9.86 -26.02 -22.47
N ALA A 153 -9.14 -26.94 -23.11
CA ALA A 153 -9.45 -27.38 -24.48
C ALA A 153 -10.82 -28.06 -24.60
N LEU A 154 -11.23 -28.87 -23.61
CA LEU A 154 -12.57 -29.47 -23.56
C LEU A 154 -13.70 -28.43 -23.51
N ALA A 155 -13.42 -27.26 -22.89
CA ALA A 155 -14.33 -26.11 -22.85
C ALA A 155 -14.18 -25.18 -24.07
N GLY A 156 -13.47 -25.58 -25.14
CA GLY A 156 -13.19 -24.70 -26.28
C GLY A 156 -12.33 -23.47 -25.94
N ALA A 157 -11.58 -23.51 -24.86
CA ALA A 157 -10.90 -22.36 -24.29
C ALA A 157 -9.40 -22.58 -24.09
N ARG A 158 -8.69 -21.52 -23.67
CA ARG A 158 -7.27 -21.56 -23.25
C ARG A 158 -7.11 -20.87 -21.93
N GLN A 159 -6.24 -21.37 -21.06
CA GLN A 159 -5.99 -20.68 -19.78
C GLN A 159 -5.18 -19.41 -19.96
N ILE A 160 -5.60 -18.37 -19.23
CA ILE A 160 -4.98 -17.05 -19.23
C ILE A 160 -4.58 -16.61 -17.83
N ARG A 161 -3.70 -15.64 -17.76
CA ARG A 161 -3.20 -15.02 -16.53
C ARG A 161 -3.72 -13.61 -16.33
N THR A 162 -3.94 -12.87 -17.41
CA THR A 162 -4.51 -11.51 -17.40
C THR A 162 -5.29 -11.26 -18.69
N ALA A 163 -6.26 -10.37 -18.65
CA ALA A 163 -7.04 -9.92 -19.80
C ALA A 163 -7.32 -8.42 -19.72
N SER A 164 -7.67 -7.79 -20.86
CA SER A 164 -8.15 -6.40 -20.90
C SER A 164 -9.66 -6.32 -20.63
N PHE A 165 -10.15 -5.17 -20.15
CA PHE A 165 -11.57 -4.95 -19.86
C PHE A 165 -12.49 -4.83 -21.08
N VAL A 166 -11.95 -4.97 -22.27
CA VAL A 166 -12.71 -4.84 -23.54
C VAL A 166 -13.89 -5.80 -23.62
N SER A 167 -13.73 -7.06 -23.20
CA SER A 167 -14.85 -8.00 -22.98
C SER A 167 -14.40 -9.12 -22.08
N ILE A 168 -14.74 -9.02 -20.79
CA ILE A 168 -14.49 -10.08 -19.82
C ILE A 168 -15.71 -10.37 -18.97
N LEU A 169 -15.96 -11.64 -18.72
CA LEU A 169 -16.99 -12.15 -17.82
C LEU A 169 -16.33 -12.56 -16.52
N ILE A 170 -16.70 -11.94 -15.40
CA ILE A 170 -16.09 -12.15 -14.07
C ILE A 170 -17.11 -12.76 -13.12
N ASP A 171 -16.74 -13.81 -12.39
CA ASP A 171 -17.54 -14.37 -11.31
C ASP A 171 -17.80 -13.30 -10.22
N ALA A 172 -19.06 -13.01 -9.94
CA ALA A 172 -19.45 -12.01 -8.96
C ALA A 172 -18.96 -12.34 -7.54
N ARG A 173 -18.75 -13.62 -7.22
CA ARG A 173 -18.15 -14.05 -5.94
C ARG A 173 -16.69 -13.65 -5.87
N ALA A 174 -15.95 -13.86 -6.97
CA ALA A 174 -14.54 -13.45 -7.04
C ALA A 174 -14.40 -11.93 -6.87
N VAL A 175 -15.33 -11.13 -7.40
CA VAL A 175 -15.37 -9.67 -7.17
C VAL A 175 -15.61 -9.34 -5.69
N ARG A 176 -16.61 -9.98 -5.04
CA ARG A 176 -16.90 -9.75 -3.63
C ARG A 176 -15.74 -10.14 -2.70
N GLU A 177 -14.92 -11.11 -3.12
CA GLU A 177 -13.74 -11.54 -2.35
C GLU A 177 -12.51 -10.64 -2.57
N VAL A 178 -12.34 -10.10 -3.78
CA VAL A 178 -11.12 -9.38 -4.18
C VAL A 178 -11.31 -7.85 -4.13
N GLY A 179 -12.56 -7.37 -4.15
CA GLY A 179 -12.91 -5.94 -4.24
C GLY A 179 -12.91 -5.42 -5.67
N LEU A 180 -13.02 -4.11 -5.80
CA LEU A 180 -13.16 -3.40 -7.07
C LEU A 180 -11.80 -3.13 -7.76
N PRO A 181 -11.80 -2.80 -9.07
CA PRO A 181 -10.64 -2.18 -9.71
C PRO A 181 -10.23 -0.90 -8.99
N ARG A 182 -8.95 -0.58 -8.99
CA ARG A 182 -8.44 0.66 -8.37
C ARG A 182 -8.70 1.85 -9.27
N ALA A 183 -9.72 2.65 -8.96
CA ALA A 183 -10.13 3.82 -9.74
C ALA A 183 -9.00 4.85 -9.94
N SER A 184 -8.04 4.94 -9.01
CA SER A 184 -6.87 5.82 -9.08
C SER A 184 -5.95 5.56 -10.28
N TYR A 185 -6.05 4.39 -10.90
CA TYR A 185 -5.28 4.09 -12.12
C TYR A 185 -5.72 4.97 -13.30
N PHE A 186 -6.95 5.39 -13.34
CA PHE A 186 -7.55 6.25 -14.36
C PHE A 186 -7.54 5.62 -15.75
N LEU A 187 -6.36 5.33 -16.30
CA LEU A 187 -6.16 4.79 -17.64
C LEU A 187 -4.92 3.90 -17.68
N TRP A 188 -5.00 2.74 -18.34
CA TRP A 188 -3.95 1.74 -18.56
C TRP A 188 -3.49 1.01 -17.30
N ASN A 189 -3.21 -0.27 -17.47
CA ASN A 189 -2.75 -1.20 -16.43
C ASN A 189 -3.73 -1.48 -15.27
N ASP A 190 -4.89 -0.85 -15.22
CA ASP A 190 -5.99 -1.16 -14.33
C ASP A 190 -6.54 -2.57 -14.57
N ASP A 191 -6.75 -2.92 -15.84
CA ASP A 191 -7.14 -4.26 -16.29
C ASP A 191 -6.09 -5.32 -15.94
N PHE A 192 -4.81 -5.03 -16.18
CA PHE A 192 -3.71 -5.92 -15.83
C PHE A 192 -3.61 -6.13 -14.32
N GLU A 193 -3.69 -5.08 -13.52
CA GLU A 193 -3.68 -5.14 -12.05
C GLU A 193 -4.85 -5.97 -11.54
N TYR A 194 -6.06 -5.61 -11.95
CA TYR A 194 -7.28 -6.22 -11.45
C TYR A 194 -7.41 -7.70 -11.84
N THR A 195 -7.22 -8.02 -13.13
CA THR A 195 -7.32 -9.40 -13.59
C THR A 195 -6.21 -10.29 -13.03
N SER A 196 -4.99 -9.76 -12.82
CA SER A 196 -3.94 -10.51 -12.14
C SER A 196 -4.27 -10.80 -10.67
N ARG A 197 -4.98 -9.90 -9.99
CA ARG A 197 -5.46 -10.04 -8.61
C ARG A 197 -6.62 -11.05 -8.52
N ILE A 198 -7.61 -10.97 -9.42
CA ILE A 198 -8.70 -11.96 -9.54
C ILE A 198 -8.13 -13.36 -9.81
N LEU A 199 -7.17 -13.48 -10.73
CA LEU A 199 -6.64 -14.77 -11.18
C LEU A 199 -5.49 -15.33 -10.30
N ARG A 200 -5.19 -14.71 -9.18
CA ARG A 200 -4.27 -15.28 -8.20
C ARG A 200 -4.89 -16.51 -7.56
N GLY A 201 -4.36 -17.69 -7.90
CA GLY A 201 -4.89 -18.96 -7.40
C GLY A 201 -6.23 -19.42 -8.02
N ARG A 202 -6.79 -18.64 -8.97
CA ARG A 202 -8.05 -18.96 -9.67
C ARG A 202 -7.80 -19.22 -11.15
N ILE A 203 -8.83 -19.75 -11.84
CA ILE A 203 -8.81 -20.10 -13.25
C ILE A 203 -9.34 -18.92 -14.09
N GLY A 204 -8.57 -18.53 -15.10
CA GLY A 204 -9.00 -17.63 -16.17
C GLY A 204 -9.00 -18.33 -17.52
N LEU A 205 -10.00 -18.09 -18.35
CA LEU A 205 -10.16 -18.71 -19.67
C LEU A 205 -10.24 -17.65 -20.78
N TYR A 206 -9.58 -17.87 -21.88
CA TYR A 206 -9.81 -17.19 -23.16
C TYR A 206 -10.70 -18.06 -24.01
N VAL A 207 -11.82 -17.51 -24.49
CA VAL A 207 -12.85 -18.23 -25.27
C VAL A 207 -12.86 -17.67 -26.69
N PRO A 208 -12.18 -18.32 -27.66
CA PRO A 208 -12.07 -17.82 -29.03
C PRO A 208 -13.42 -17.69 -29.76
N ASP A 209 -14.41 -18.51 -29.39
CA ASP A 209 -15.75 -18.51 -30.00
C ASP A 209 -16.62 -17.35 -29.53
N SER A 210 -16.29 -16.74 -28.39
CA SER A 210 -16.86 -15.47 -27.97
C SER A 210 -16.16 -14.33 -28.69
N VAL A 211 -16.82 -13.71 -29.65
CA VAL A 211 -16.23 -12.66 -30.50
C VAL A 211 -16.86 -11.32 -30.21
N VAL A 212 -16.03 -10.29 -30.02
CA VAL A 212 -16.45 -8.89 -29.94
C VAL A 212 -15.65 -8.04 -30.93
N ARG A 213 -16.28 -7.03 -31.52
CA ARG A 213 -15.60 -6.04 -32.37
C ARG A 213 -15.21 -4.82 -31.54
N HIS A 214 -13.92 -4.56 -31.43
CA HIS A 214 -13.41 -3.39 -30.71
C HIS A 214 -13.02 -2.31 -31.73
N LEU A 215 -13.86 -1.28 -31.85
CA LEU A 215 -13.79 -0.27 -32.91
C LEU A 215 -12.92 0.92 -32.51
N THR A 216 -11.65 0.67 -32.23
CA THR A 216 -10.66 1.72 -32.02
C THR A 216 -10.39 2.51 -33.32
N ARG A 217 -9.96 3.77 -33.21
CA ARG A 217 -9.64 4.64 -34.36
C ARG A 217 -8.57 4.08 -35.29
N ALA A 218 -7.66 3.26 -34.75
CA ALA A 218 -6.61 2.58 -35.50
C ALA A 218 -6.32 1.22 -34.84
N LEU A 219 -5.87 0.25 -35.64
CA LEU A 219 -5.35 -1.01 -35.12
C LEU A 219 -4.06 -0.72 -34.37
N GLY A 220 -4.16 -0.46 -33.05
CA GLY A 220 -3.04 -0.11 -32.18
C GLY A 220 -2.30 -1.34 -31.68
N SER A 221 -1.02 -1.19 -31.41
CA SER A 221 -0.22 -2.14 -30.66
C SER A 221 0.19 -1.55 -29.31
N SER A 222 0.51 -2.41 -28.35
CA SER A 222 1.09 -1.97 -27.06
C SER A 222 2.47 -1.32 -27.20
N ASP A 223 3.05 -1.36 -28.41
CA ASP A 223 4.36 -0.80 -28.76
C ASP A 223 4.24 0.56 -29.51
N ALA A 224 3.03 1.09 -29.73
CA ALA A 224 2.84 2.44 -30.29
C ALA A 224 3.40 3.50 -29.35
N ASP A 225 3.86 4.64 -29.93
CA ASP A 225 4.38 5.75 -29.13
C ASP A 225 3.31 6.27 -28.17
N PRO A 226 3.50 6.21 -26.86
CA PRO A 226 2.48 6.53 -25.87
C PRO A 226 2.28 8.04 -25.68
N GLY A 227 3.22 8.89 -26.12
CA GLY A 227 3.17 10.33 -25.93
C GLY A 227 2.94 10.73 -24.46
N GLU A 228 2.05 11.70 -24.21
CA GLU A 228 1.68 12.18 -22.84
C GLU A 228 1.10 11.05 -21.94
N ARG A 229 0.49 10.01 -22.52
CA ARG A 229 -0.09 8.91 -21.77
C ARG A 229 0.98 8.03 -21.11
N PHE A 230 2.24 8.16 -21.48
CA PHE A 230 3.37 7.47 -20.84
C PHE A 230 3.45 7.75 -19.34
N ARG A 231 2.95 8.91 -18.88
CA ARG A 231 2.79 9.23 -17.46
C ARG A 231 1.99 8.15 -16.72
N PHE A 232 0.83 7.75 -17.27
CA PHE A 232 -0.01 6.71 -16.67
C PHE A 232 0.65 5.34 -16.72
N GLU A 233 1.33 5.01 -17.84
CA GLU A 233 2.07 3.74 -17.95
C GLU A 233 3.13 3.62 -16.85
N VAL A 234 3.95 4.65 -16.63
CA VAL A 234 5.02 4.64 -15.63
C VAL A 234 4.43 4.62 -14.22
N ARG A 235 3.48 5.52 -13.91
CA ARG A 235 2.84 5.62 -12.60
C ARG A 235 2.17 4.31 -12.19
N ASN A 236 1.32 3.79 -13.06
CA ASN A 236 0.49 2.63 -12.77
C ASN A 236 1.32 1.34 -12.70
N LYS A 237 2.39 1.21 -13.48
CA LYS A 237 3.34 0.09 -13.35
C LYS A 237 4.08 0.12 -12.03
N ILE A 238 4.48 1.28 -11.53
CA ILE A 238 5.09 1.41 -10.21
C ILE A 238 4.11 0.96 -9.13
N TRP A 239 2.85 1.42 -9.17
CA TRP A 239 1.81 0.97 -8.25
C TRP A 239 1.53 -0.53 -8.37
N THR A 240 1.42 -1.04 -9.60
CA THR A 240 1.20 -2.48 -9.83
C THR A 240 2.31 -3.32 -9.21
N PHE A 241 3.57 -2.98 -9.45
CA PHE A 241 4.69 -3.77 -8.96
C PHE A 241 4.94 -3.58 -7.45
N ARG A 242 4.59 -2.44 -6.89
CA ARG A 242 4.71 -2.18 -5.45
C ARG A 242 3.55 -2.76 -4.65
N ASP A 243 2.31 -2.54 -5.10
CA ASP A 243 1.10 -2.68 -4.28
C ASP A 243 0.17 -3.81 -4.75
N CYS A 244 0.41 -4.43 -5.93
CA CYS A 244 -0.44 -5.51 -6.43
C CYS A 244 -0.10 -6.84 -5.76
N GLU A 245 -1.07 -7.41 -5.07
CA GLU A 245 -0.97 -8.75 -4.48
C GLU A 245 -1.18 -9.88 -5.50
N GLY A 246 -1.61 -9.55 -6.71
CA GLY A 246 -1.91 -10.52 -7.77
C GLY A 246 -0.69 -11.27 -8.30
N LEU A 247 0.51 -10.69 -8.22
CA LEU A 247 1.73 -11.25 -8.82
C LEU A 247 2.60 -11.97 -7.79
N GLY A 248 3.05 -13.18 -8.13
CA GLY A 248 4.10 -13.85 -7.37
C GLY A 248 5.47 -13.17 -7.54
N PRO A 249 6.45 -13.40 -6.64
CA PRO A 249 7.74 -12.70 -6.68
C PRO A 249 8.53 -12.92 -7.98
N ILE A 250 8.57 -14.15 -8.49
CA ILE A 250 9.25 -14.48 -9.76
C ILE A 250 8.50 -13.87 -10.95
N GLU A 251 7.18 -13.98 -10.95
CA GLU A 251 6.31 -13.40 -11.97
C GLU A 251 6.45 -11.87 -12.01
N ARG A 252 6.48 -11.22 -10.85
CA ARG A 252 6.70 -9.78 -10.72
C ARG A 252 8.04 -9.37 -11.32
N ALA A 253 9.15 -10.04 -10.95
CA ALA A 253 10.46 -9.75 -11.48
C ALA A 253 10.52 -9.89 -13.02
N ALA A 254 9.85 -10.92 -13.58
CA ALA A 254 9.76 -11.10 -15.03
C ALA A 254 8.98 -9.95 -15.70
N TYR A 255 7.87 -9.51 -15.12
CA TYR A 255 7.10 -8.37 -15.64
C TYR A 255 7.84 -7.04 -15.48
N GLU A 256 8.57 -6.81 -14.39
CA GLU A 256 9.43 -5.64 -14.20
C GLU A 256 10.50 -5.57 -15.28
N ALA A 257 11.22 -6.67 -15.53
CA ALA A 257 12.23 -6.74 -16.57
C ALA A 257 11.66 -6.52 -17.99
N ALA A 258 10.50 -7.13 -18.29
CA ALA A 258 9.82 -6.91 -19.57
C ALA A 258 9.34 -5.45 -19.72
N THR A 259 8.87 -4.82 -18.65
CA THR A 259 8.44 -3.41 -18.64
C THR A 259 9.64 -2.48 -18.85
N ALA A 260 10.75 -2.69 -18.14
CA ALA A 260 11.97 -1.90 -18.33
C ALA A 260 12.47 -1.98 -19.78
N ARG A 261 12.50 -3.20 -20.35
CA ARG A 261 12.87 -3.39 -21.78
C ARG A 261 11.94 -2.66 -22.73
N ARG A 262 10.62 -2.65 -22.46
CA ARG A 262 9.64 -1.91 -23.28
C ARG A 262 9.83 -0.41 -23.17
N TRP A 263 10.06 0.14 -21.97
CA TRP A 263 10.32 1.57 -21.76
C TRP A 263 11.61 2.01 -22.48
N LEU A 264 12.67 1.20 -22.42
CA LEU A 264 13.92 1.47 -23.15
C LEU A 264 13.69 1.51 -24.66
N ARG A 265 12.89 0.57 -25.20
CA ARG A 265 12.53 0.57 -26.63
C ARG A 265 11.69 1.81 -26.99
N ALA A 266 10.67 2.14 -26.20
CA ALA A 266 9.87 3.33 -26.39
C ALA A 266 10.72 4.62 -26.40
N ALA A 267 11.67 4.74 -25.45
CA ALA A 267 12.60 5.88 -25.41
C ALA A 267 13.54 5.94 -26.62
N ALA A 268 13.91 4.78 -27.20
CA ALA A 268 14.77 4.71 -28.38
C ALA A 268 14.01 5.03 -29.67
N SER A 269 12.73 4.61 -29.79
CA SER A 269 11.92 4.66 -31.02
C SER A 269 10.94 5.85 -31.07
N SER A 270 10.70 6.56 -29.95
CA SER A 270 9.76 7.70 -29.91
C SER A 270 10.20 8.84 -30.83
N ALA A 271 9.23 9.37 -31.58
CA ALA A 271 9.39 10.56 -32.41
C ALA A 271 9.50 11.84 -31.58
N ASP A 272 8.85 11.87 -30.39
CA ASP A 272 8.90 13.00 -29.43
C ASP A 272 9.45 12.54 -28.08
N ARG A 273 10.77 12.43 -28.02
CA ARG A 273 11.49 12.03 -26.79
C ARG A 273 11.32 13.04 -25.66
N ALA A 274 11.15 14.34 -25.97
CA ALA A 274 11.00 15.38 -24.95
C ALA A 274 9.68 15.19 -24.18
N THR A 275 8.58 14.98 -24.89
CA THR A 275 7.27 14.63 -24.29
C THR A 275 7.35 13.32 -23.52
N LEU A 276 7.97 12.29 -24.07
CA LEU A 276 8.10 11.00 -23.40
C LEU A 276 8.88 11.12 -22.07
N TRP A 277 10.00 11.84 -22.07
CA TRP A 277 10.81 12.08 -20.86
C TRP A 277 10.06 12.90 -19.81
N ARG A 278 9.33 13.94 -20.23
CA ARG A 278 8.51 14.75 -19.34
C ARG A 278 7.43 13.88 -18.69
N ALA A 279 6.65 13.17 -19.49
CA ALA A 279 5.59 12.27 -19.03
C ALA A 279 6.13 11.14 -18.13
N GLY A 280 7.27 10.55 -18.48
CA GLY A 280 7.91 9.53 -17.68
C GLY A 280 8.37 10.02 -16.29
N ARG A 281 8.96 11.23 -16.23
CA ARG A 281 9.35 11.85 -14.95
C ARG A 281 8.15 12.19 -14.09
N GLU A 282 7.06 12.66 -14.69
CA GLU A 282 5.82 12.95 -13.99
C GLU A 282 5.20 11.65 -13.45
N GLY A 283 5.11 10.61 -14.28
CA GLY A 283 4.64 9.29 -13.86
C GLY A 283 5.48 8.66 -12.75
N LEU A 284 6.80 8.80 -12.80
CA LEU A 284 7.69 8.35 -11.73
C LEU A 284 7.40 9.09 -10.41
N ARG A 285 7.25 10.41 -10.47
CA ARG A 285 6.95 11.22 -9.29
C ARG A 285 5.60 10.85 -8.66
N GLU A 286 4.56 10.69 -9.48
CA GLU A 286 3.23 10.29 -9.02
C GLU A 286 3.20 8.85 -8.53
N GLY A 287 3.94 7.95 -9.19
CA GLY A 287 4.05 6.55 -8.83
C GLY A 287 4.70 6.30 -7.46
N LEU A 288 5.56 7.22 -6.99
CA LEU A 288 6.14 7.15 -5.65
C LEU A 288 5.11 7.45 -4.55
N ALA A 289 4.07 8.23 -4.84
CA ALA A 289 2.94 8.43 -3.94
C ALA A 289 2.07 7.16 -3.87
N ARG A 290 1.28 7.03 -2.81
CA ARG A 290 0.27 5.97 -2.73
C ARG A 290 -0.92 6.33 -3.62
N PRO A 291 -1.51 5.34 -4.35
CA PRO A 291 -2.77 5.56 -5.03
C PRO A 291 -3.87 5.92 -4.02
N ALA A 292 -4.74 6.84 -4.39
CA ALA A 292 -5.96 7.09 -3.62
C ALA A 292 -6.83 5.82 -3.61
N ASP A 293 -7.50 5.56 -2.50
CA ASP A 293 -8.46 4.47 -2.43
C ASP A 293 -9.78 4.81 -3.16
N ASN A 294 -10.57 3.78 -3.44
CA ASN A 294 -11.83 3.95 -4.15
C ASN A 294 -12.82 4.83 -3.36
N MET A 295 -12.82 4.74 -2.02
CA MET A 295 -13.72 5.53 -1.18
C MET A 295 -13.45 7.03 -1.29
N THR A 296 -12.16 7.41 -1.39
CA THR A 296 -11.76 8.81 -1.60
C THR A 296 -12.19 9.32 -2.98
N ILE A 297 -12.05 8.49 -4.03
CA ILE A 297 -12.38 8.90 -5.41
C ILE A 297 -13.89 9.06 -5.62
N PHE A 298 -14.68 8.19 -5.00
CA PHE A 298 -16.13 8.19 -5.16
C PHE A 298 -16.89 8.94 -4.04
N LEU A 299 -16.18 9.65 -3.17
CA LEU A 299 -16.80 10.46 -2.12
C LEU A 299 -17.74 11.53 -2.74
N GLY A 300 -18.99 11.57 -2.28
CA GLY A 300 -20.01 12.48 -2.78
C GLY A 300 -20.58 12.15 -4.17
N THR A 301 -20.22 11.00 -4.76
CA THR A 301 -20.78 10.54 -6.04
C THR A 301 -22.01 9.65 -5.84
N PRO A 302 -22.85 9.45 -6.88
CA PRO A 302 -24.04 8.58 -6.80
C PRO A 302 -23.73 7.10 -6.54
N VAL A 303 -22.49 6.67 -6.56
CA VAL A 303 -22.04 5.29 -6.33
C VAL A 303 -21.25 5.10 -5.05
N GLN A 304 -21.14 6.11 -4.20
CA GLN A 304 -20.36 6.05 -2.96
C GLN A 304 -20.75 4.85 -2.09
N ASP A 305 -22.06 4.67 -1.84
CA ASP A 305 -22.57 3.60 -0.99
C ASP A 305 -22.40 2.22 -1.64
N ASP A 306 -22.54 2.13 -2.97
CA ASP A 306 -22.31 0.90 -3.71
C ASP A 306 -20.84 0.46 -3.60
N VAL A 307 -19.92 1.40 -3.78
CA VAL A 307 -18.47 1.16 -3.63
C VAL A 307 -18.15 0.74 -2.20
N ALA A 308 -18.71 1.44 -1.21
CA ALA A 308 -18.53 1.10 0.20
C ALA A 308 -18.98 -0.33 0.52
N ALA A 309 -20.15 -0.73 0.02
CA ALA A 309 -20.70 -2.06 0.24
C ALA A 309 -19.81 -3.17 -0.33
N VAL A 310 -19.32 -3.01 -1.57
CA VAL A 310 -18.44 -4.02 -2.21
C VAL A 310 -17.07 -4.09 -1.55
N GLU A 311 -16.46 -2.94 -1.23
CA GLU A 311 -15.16 -2.91 -0.54
C GLU A 311 -15.26 -3.45 0.90
N ALA A 312 -16.39 -3.27 1.58
CA ALA A 312 -16.64 -3.88 2.89
C ALA A 312 -16.78 -5.41 2.79
N ALA A 313 -17.55 -5.90 1.79
CA ALA A 313 -17.69 -7.33 1.53
C ALA A 313 -16.35 -8.00 1.22
N ALA A 314 -15.51 -7.35 0.41
CA ALA A 314 -14.18 -7.86 0.09
C ALA A 314 -13.28 -7.94 1.33
N ARG A 315 -13.33 -6.94 2.21
CA ARG A 315 -12.61 -6.97 3.49
C ARG A 315 -13.10 -8.09 4.41
N ALA A 316 -14.42 -8.33 4.45
CA ALA A 316 -15.00 -9.41 5.24
C ALA A 316 -14.65 -10.80 4.67
N SER A 317 -14.65 -10.95 3.34
CA SER A 317 -14.32 -12.22 2.63
C SER A 317 -12.84 -12.56 2.69
N ALA A 318 -11.97 -11.57 2.87
CA ALA A 318 -10.55 -11.81 3.07
C ALA A 318 -10.29 -12.69 4.31
N GLY A 319 -11.34 -13.10 5.03
CA GLY A 319 -11.36 -13.88 6.26
C GLY A 319 -10.49 -13.23 7.32
N PRO A 320 -10.52 -13.55 8.59
CA PRO A 320 -9.49 -13.07 9.47
C PRO A 320 -8.13 -13.76 9.16
N THR A 321 -7.45 -13.45 8.03
CA THR A 321 -6.13 -12.87 8.18
C THR A 321 -6.40 -11.75 9.11
N SER A 322 -6.31 -11.97 10.43
CA SER A 322 -6.84 -11.03 11.43
C SER A 322 -6.98 -9.68 10.76
N PRO A 323 -8.17 -9.10 10.55
CA PRO A 323 -8.16 -7.70 10.29
C PRO A 323 -7.35 -7.20 11.47
N SER A 324 -6.15 -6.69 11.21
CA SER A 324 -5.74 -5.62 12.08
C SER A 324 -6.98 -4.76 12.05
N PRO A 325 -7.73 -4.63 13.14
CA PRO A 325 -8.73 -3.60 13.20
C PRO A 325 -7.98 -2.39 12.69
N GLY A 326 -8.39 -1.82 11.58
CA GLY A 326 -7.90 -0.52 11.17
C GLY A 326 -7.98 0.28 12.45
N PRO A 327 -6.99 1.11 12.80
CA PRO A 327 -7.00 1.77 14.09
C PRO A 327 -8.44 2.21 14.29
N PRO A 328 -9.12 1.82 15.39
CA PRO A 328 -10.51 2.21 15.59
C PRO A 328 -10.54 3.69 15.28
N SER A 329 -11.42 4.10 14.38
CA SER A 329 -11.65 5.53 14.17
C SER A 329 -11.83 6.09 15.58
N PRO A 330 -11.14 7.16 15.99
CA PRO A 330 -11.23 7.64 17.37
C PRO A 330 -12.66 7.91 17.84
N ALA A 331 -13.65 7.79 16.96
CA ALA A 331 -15.09 7.91 17.21
C ALA A 331 -15.83 6.61 17.58
N THR A 332 -15.20 5.41 17.56
CA THR A 332 -15.87 4.11 17.84
C THR A 332 -15.14 3.23 18.86
N ALA A 333 -14.05 3.67 19.44
CA ALA A 333 -13.61 3.15 20.73
C ALA A 333 -14.47 3.83 21.78
N ASP A 334 -15.44 3.13 22.32
CA ASP A 334 -16.17 3.57 23.50
C ASP A 334 -15.12 3.71 24.62
N PRO A 335 -14.78 4.95 25.11
CA PRO A 335 -13.70 5.13 26.07
C PRO A 335 -14.09 4.72 27.50
N ALA A 336 -15.19 4.01 27.65
CA ALA A 336 -15.75 3.67 28.95
C ALA A 336 -15.70 2.16 29.23
N GLY A 337 -14.49 1.53 29.35
CA GLY A 337 -14.51 0.13 29.75
C GLY A 337 -13.21 -0.52 30.21
N THR A 338 -12.07 -0.16 29.67
CA THR A 338 -10.80 -0.75 30.14
C THR A 338 -9.83 0.37 30.49
N PRO A 339 -9.46 0.54 31.76
CA PRO A 339 -8.45 1.54 32.15
C PRO A 339 -7.13 1.25 31.41
N ALA A 340 -6.46 2.30 30.99
CA ALA A 340 -5.14 2.18 30.38
C ALA A 340 -4.21 1.42 31.35
N PRO A 341 -3.40 0.48 30.88
CA PRO A 341 -2.47 -0.22 31.77
C PRO A 341 -1.44 0.75 32.34
N PRO A 342 -1.01 0.58 33.60
CA PRO A 342 0.07 1.37 34.15
C PRO A 342 1.35 1.17 33.33
N PHE A 343 2.12 2.25 33.18
CA PHE A 343 3.29 2.23 32.31
C PHE A 343 4.43 3.12 32.81
N SER A 344 5.66 2.72 32.43
CA SER A 344 6.88 3.47 32.70
C SER A 344 7.39 4.12 31.41
N VAL A 345 7.93 5.34 31.52
CA VAL A 345 8.74 5.93 30.46
C VAL A 345 10.21 5.58 30.70
N LEU A 346 10.89 5.04 29.71
CA LEU A 346 12.32 4.71 29.75
C LEU A 346 13.10 5.74 28.91
N LEU A 347 13.97 6.53 29.56
CA LEU A 347 14.68 7.66 29.00
C LEU A 347 16.19 7.53 29.27
N PRO A 348 17.03 7.14 28.31
CA PRO A 348 18.48 7.12 28.45
C PRO A 348 19.05 8.52 28.33
N VAL A 349 20.10 8.80 29.11
CA VAL A 349 20.88 10.05 29.11
C VAL A 349 22.36 9.74 29.16
N TYR A 350 23.15 10.40 28.34
CA TYR A 350 24.60 10.24 28.32
C TYR A 350 25.31 11.62 28.25
N ARG A 351 26.62 11.62 28.40
CA ARG A 351 27.44 12.84 28.46
C ARG A 351 27.33 13.80 27.25
N GLY A 352 26.80 13.33 26.13
CA GLY A 352 26.63 14.15 24.92
C GLY A 352 25.31 14.86 24.80
N ASP A 353 24.39 14.59 25.72
CA ASP A 353 23.07 15.24 25.77
C ASP A 353 23.17 16.65 26.34
N ARG A 354 22.13 17.45 26.12
CA ARG A 354 22.03 18.83 26.59
C ARG A 354 20.99 18.95 27.71
N ALA A 355 21.32 19.71 28.71
CA ALA A 355 20.47 19.93 29.90
C ALA A 355 19.11 20.58 29.57
N ASP A 356 19.09 21.56 28.65
CA ASP A 356 17.86 22.21 28.17
C ASP A 356 16.94 21.24 27.40
N PHE A 357 17.52 20.38 26.57
CA PHE A 357 16.76 19.37 25.83
C PHE A 357 16.17 18.30 26.75
N LEU A 358 16.96 17.82 27.73
CA LEU A 358 16.49 16.87 28.73
C LEU A 358 15.30 17.41 29.53
N ARG A 359 15.39 18.69 30.00
CA ARG A 359 14.26 19.35 30.69
C ARG A 359 13.02 19.38 29.80
N ARG A 360 13.19 19.75 28.54
CA ARG A 360 12.10 19.83 27.55
C ARG A 360 11.48 18.46 27.23
N SER A 361 12.32 17.46 27.07
CA SER A 361 11.88 16.07 26.82
C SER A 361 11.11 15.53 28.01
N LEU A 362 11.61 15.74 29.25
CA LEU A 362 10.95 15.29 30.46
C LEU A 362 9.58 15.95 30.65
N ALA A 363 9.47 17.27 30.46
CA ALA A 363 8.18 17.96 30.51
C ALA A 363 7.18 17.39 29.50
N SER A 364 7.64 17.08 28.29
CA SER A 364 6.80 16.55 27.19
C SER A 364 6.22 15.16 27.46
N VAL A 365 6.87 14.36 28.32
CA VAL A 365 6.39 13.01 28.68
C VAL A 365 5.70 12.96 30.04
N THR A 366 5.64 14.07 30.77
CA THR A 366 5.02 14.16 32.09
C THR A 366 3.90 15.19 32.11
N VAL A 367 4.21 16.43 32.45
CA VAL A 367 3.22 17.51 32.71
C VAL A 367 2.38 17.90 31.49
N GLU A 368 2.90 17.69 30.29
CA GLU A 368 2.21 18.03 29.03
C GLU A 368 1.35 16.89 28.49
N GLN A 369 1.41 15.69 29.06
CA GLN A 369 0.62 14.57 28.58
C GLN A 369 -0.82 14.61 29.07
N THR A 370 -1.76 14.32 28.19
CA THR A 370 -3.18 14.11 28.54
C THR A 370 -3.37 12.84 29.38
N LEU A 371 -2.45 11.88 29.26
CA LEU A 371 -2.36 10.67 30.07
C LEU A 371 -0.90 10.53 30.55
N PRO A 372 -0.54 11.04 31.73
CA PRO A 372 0.83 10.97 32.23
C PRO A 372 1.22 9.54 32.60
N PRO A 373 2.52 9.21 32.60
CA PRO A 373 3.02 7.91 33.03
C PRO A 373 2.94 7.76 34.56
N ASP A 374 2.95 6.50 35.02
CA ASP A 374 3.03 6.17 36.45
C ASP A 374 4.47 6.28 36.97
N GLU A 375 5.46 6.23 36.06
CA GLU A 375 6.88 6.37 36.39
C GLU A 375 7.67 6.88 35.18
N VAL A 376 8.71 7.66 35.41
CA VAL A 376 9.81 7.89 34.46
C VAL A 376 11.09 7.30 35.05
N LEU A 377 11.67 6.33 34.36
CA LEU A 377 13.00 5.81 34.67
C LEU A 377 14.02 6.44 33.72
N ILE A 378 14.89 7.28 34.24
CA ILE A 378 16.04 7.83 33.50
C ILE A 378 17.23 6.93 33.73
N VAL A 379 17.90 6.51 32.66
CA VAL A 379 19.16 5.74 32.74
C VAL A 379 20.31 6.67 32.42
N ARG A 380 21.13 7.01 33.42
CA ARG A 380 22.37 7.75 33.23
C ARG A 380 23.47 6.81 32.78
N ASP A 381 23.82 6.88 31.51
CA ASP A 381 24.82 6.02 30.88
C ASP A 381 26.25 6.58 31.08
N GLY A 382 26.80 6.30 32.24
CA GLY A 382 28.10 6.79 32.71
C GLY A 382 28.06 8.21 33.26
N PRO A 383 29.24 8.77 33.60
CA PRO A 383 29.36 10.15 34.11
C PRO A 383 28.87 11.19 33.07
N VAL A 384 28.14 12.20 33.54
CA VAL A 384 27.61 13.30 32.71
C VAL A 384 28.15 14.64 33.22
N PRO A 385 28.09 15.74 32.42
CA PRO A 385 28.45 17.07 32.85
C PRO A 385 27.56 17.56 34.00
N ASP A 386 28.09 18.46 34.84
CA ASP A 386 27.42 19.01 36.03
C ASP A 386 26.03 19.60 35.71
N GLU A 387 25.90 20.29 34.56
CA GLU A 387 24.61 20.85 34.11
C GLU A 387 23.52 19.79 33.88
N LEU A 388 23.89 18.61 33.41
CA LEU A 388 22.98 17.46 33.24
C LEU A 388 22.71 16.80 34.61
N ASP A 389 23.71 16.69 35.47
CA ASP A 389 23.54 16.13 36.82
C ASP A 389 22.58 17.00 37.67
N ASP A 390 22.65 18.32 37.54
CA ASP A 390 21.70 19.24 38.17
C ASP A 390 20.25 18.97 37.70
N VAL A 391 20.04 18.74 36.43
CA VAL A 391 18.71 18.37 35.87
C VAL A 391 18.24 17.03 36.42
N LEU A 392 19.13 16.03 36.48
CA LEU A 392 18.80 14.72 37.04
C LEU A 392 18.46 14.79 38.52
N ALA A 393 19.19 15.60 39.27
CA ALA A 393 18.91 15.88 40.71
C ALA A 393 17.57 16.57 40.91
N ALA A 394 17.25 17.59 40.11
CA ALA A 394 15.95 18.28 40.16
C ALA A 394 14.79 17.34 39.78
N ALA A 395 15.00 16.49 38.78
CA ALA A 395 14.02 15.48 38.36
C ALA A 395 13.73 14.47 39.48
N ARG A 396 14.77 13.98 40.18
CA ARG A 396 14.62 13.08 41.34
C ARG A 396 13.81 13.70 42.47
N ARG A 397 13.92 15.03 42.69
CA ARG A 397 13.13 15.76 43.71
C ARG A 397 11.71 16.04 43.25
N GLY A 398 11.32 15.65 42.03
CA GLY A 398 9.97 15.89 41.49
C GLY A 398 9.72 17.31 40.99
N GLU A 399 10.76 18.16 40.91
CA GLU A 399 10.63 19.59 40.55
C GLU A 399 10.28 19.79 39.06
N LEU A 400 10.52 18.77 38.21
CA LEU A 400 10.39 18.86 36.75
C LEU A 400 9.28 17.98 36.17
N SER A 401 8.60 17.17 36.99
CA SER A 401 7.70 16.10 36.50
C SER A 401 6.24 16.27 36.87
N GLY A 402 5.88 17.38 37.59
CA GLY A 402 4.49 17.65 37.96
C GLY A 402 3.84 16.58 38.85
N GLY A 403 4.63 15.90 39.66
CA GLY A 403 4.16 14.86 40.57
C GLY A 403 4.32 13.42 40.02
N VAL A 404 4.71 13.24 38.77
CA VAL A 404 5.09 11.91 38.24
C VAL A 404 6.40 11.47 38.91
N PRO A 405 6.48 10.26 39.50
CA PRO A 405 7.70 9.74 40.07
C PRO A 405 8.82 9.62 39.06
N VAL A 406 9.99 10.19 39.35
CA VAL A 406 11.19 10.06 38.51
C VAL A 406 12.28 9.32 39.27
N ARG A 407 12.75 8.22 38.70
CA ARG A 407 13.88 7.46 39.21
C ARG A 407 15.07 7.59 38.25
N VAL A 408 16.28 7.60 38.77
CA VAL A 408 17.50 7.63 37.96
C VAL A 408 18.33 6.42 38.31
N LEU A 409 18.53 5.55 37.31
CA LEU A 409 19.49 4.44 37.34
C LEU A 409 20.83 4.94 36.82
N GLU A 410 21.89 4.79 37.64
CA GLU A 410 23.23 5.23 37.27
C GLU A 410 24.11 4.05 36.89
N LEU A 411 24.65 4.09 35.67
CA LEU A 411 25.68 3.15 35.22
C LEU A 411 27.06 3.76 35.53
N ALA A 412 27.99 2.95 36.01
CA ALA A 412 29.32 3.40 36.40
C ALA A 412 30.15 3.93 35.21
N GLU A 413 29.93 3.34 34.04
CA GLU A 413 30.62 3.65 32.78
C GLU A 413 29.62 3.84 31.65
N ASN A 414 30.04 4.55 30.58
CA ASN A 414 29.22 4.63 29.37
C ASN A 414 29.23 3.28 28.64
N ALA A 415 28.13 2.56 28.75
CA ALA A 415 27.94 1.25 28.15
C ALA A 415 27.35 1.30 26.73
N GLY A 416 26.84 2.46 26.31
CA GLY A 416 26.14 2.69 25.04
C GLY A 416 24.65 2.39 25.10
N LEU A 417 23.92 2.98 24.17
CA LEU A 417 22.43 3.04 24.17
C LEU A 417 21.76 1.67 24.36
N ALA A 418 22.24 0.63 23.68
CA ALA A 418 21.64 -0.71 23.78
C ALA A 418 21.70 -1.26 25.21
N LEU A 419 22.86 -1.20 25.85
CA LEU A 419 23.05 -1.72 27.20
C LEU A 419 22.40 -0.86 28.27
N ALA A 420 22.36 0.46 28.04
CA ALA A 420 21.62 1.38 28.93
C ALA A 420 20.11 1.10 28.91
N LEU A 421 19.52 0.88 27.72
CA LEU A 421 18.10 0.53 27.60
C LEU A 421 17.80 -0.85 28.19
N ASP A 422 18.70 -1.84 27.98
CA ASP A 422 18.54 -3.18 28.51
C ASP A 422 18.58 -3.19 30.05
N ALA A 423 19.57 -2.49 30.64
CA ALA A 423 19.65 -2.27 32.09
C ALA A 423 18.42 -1.54 32.64
N GLY A 424 17.91 -0.54 31.92
CA GLY A 424 16.68 0.15 32.30
C GLY A 424 15.47 -0.77 32.30
N LEU A 425 15.34 -1.68 31.34
CA LEU A 425 14.24 -2.65 31.27
C LEU A 425 14.18 -3.63 32.44
N GLU A 426 15.30 -3.88 33.11
CA GLU A 426 15.33 -4.69 34.34
C GLU A 426 14.82 -3.91 35.57
N HIS A 427 14.78 -2.56 35.49
CA HIS A 427 14.49 -1.68 36.62
C HIS A 427 13.18 -0.89 36.51
N VAL A 428 12.48 -0.93 35.36
CA VAL A 428 11.15 -0.32 35.21
C VAL A 428 10.13 -0.97 36.14
N ALA A 429 9.22 -0.17 36.70
CA ALA A 429 8.20 -0.66 37.64
C ALA A 429 7.03 -1.36 36.92
N HIS A 430 6.78 -1.02 35.65
CA HIS A 430 5.60 -1.48 34.92
C HIS A 430 5.95 -2.34 33.70
N GLU A 431 5.03 -3.25 33.38
CA GLU A 431 5.16 -4.17 32.23
C GLU A 431 5.07 -3.43 30.89
N VAL A 432 4.36 -2.30 30.82
CA VAL A 432 4.28 -1.48 29.63
C VAL A 432 5.31 -0.36 29.72
N VAL A 433 6.12 -0.24 28.68
CA VAL A 433 7.23 0.71 28.63
C VAL A 433 7.13 1.59 27.38
N ALA A 434 7.16 2.89 27.56
CA ALA A 434 7.26 3.89 26.51
C ALA A 434 8.72 4.38 26.40
N ARG A 435 9.30 4.28 25.23
CA ARG A 435 10.67 4.74 25.00
C ARG A 435 10.67 6.24 24.67
N GLN A 436 11.65 7.01 25.19
CA GLN A 436 11.83 8.44 24.92
C GLN A 436 13.30 8.79 24.81
N ASP A 437 13.69 9.63 23.84
CA ASP A 437 15.04 10.22 23.76
C ASP A 437 15.14 11.50 24.58
N ALA A 438 16.34 11.79 25.09
CA ALA A 438 16.60 12.96 25.91
C ALA A 438 16.46 14.30 25.16
N ASP A 439 16.45 14.29 23.83
CA ASP A 439 16.37 15.47 22.97
C ASP A 439 15.07 15.57 22.15
N ASP A 440 14.18 14.55 22.24
CA ASP A 440 12.91 14.50 21.53
C ASP A 440 11.74 15.07 22.35
N ILE A 441 10.66 15.43 21.66
CA ILE A 441 9.45 16.00 22.28
C ILE A 441 8.24 15.14 21.92
N SER A 442 7.57 14.58 22.92
CA SER A 442 6.30 13.90 22.75
C SER A 442 5.15 14.91 22.62
N VAL A 443 4.18 14.63 21.74
CA VAL A 443 2.95 15.43 21.69
C VAL A 443 2.01 15.05 22.84
N PRO A 444 1.10 15.95 23.30
CA PRO A 444 0.27 15.70 24.47
C PRO A 444 -0.58 14.43 24.42
N GLU A 445 -1.05 14.03 23.26
CA GLU A 445 -1.93 12.87 23.06
C GLU A 445 -1.19 11.55 22.84
N ARG A 446 0.15 11.52 23.00
CA ARG A 446 0.96 10.35 22.64
C ARG A 446 0.49 9.09 23.34
N PHE A 447 0.48 9.10 24.67
CA PHE A 447 0.18 7.90 25.45
C PHE A 447 -1.31 7.56 25.42
N ALA A 448 -2.19 8.57 25.43
CA ALA A 448 -3.63 8.37 25.25
C ALA A 448 -3.97 7.71 23.90
N THR A 449 -3.13 7.88 22.87
CA THR A 449 -3.31 7.25 21.56
C THR A 449 -2.71 5.84 21.50
N GLN A 450 -1.57 5.58 22.13
CA GLN A 450 -0.86 4.30 21.98
C GLN A 450 -1.30 3.23 23.01
N LEU A 451 -1.61 3.59 24.26
CA LEU A 451 -1.94 2.63 25.32
C LEU A 451 -3.23 1.84 25.07
N PRO A 452 -4.29 2.38 24.48
CA PRO A 452 -5.47 1.58 24.11
C PRO A 452 -5.13 0.43 23.15
N LEU A 453 -4.13 0.58 22.28
CA LEU A 453 -3.67 -0.50 21.39
C LEU A 453 -2.91 -1.57 22.18
N ILE A 454 -2.10 -1.19 23.16
CA ILE A 454 -1.47 -2.14 24.08
C ILE A 454 -2.54 -2.89 24.89
N ALA A 455 -3.57 -2.19 25.41
CA ALA A 455 -4.70 -2.82 26.09
C ALA A 455 -5.46 -3.80 25.17
N ALA A 456 -5.59 -3.48 23.87
CA ALA A 456 -6.17 -4.35 22.85
C ALA A 456 -5.28 -5.55 22.45
N GLY A 457 -4.14 -5.74 23.13
CA GLY A 457 -3.27 -6.91 22.98
C GLY A 457 -2.17 -6.77 21.94
N TYR A 458 -1.80 -5.54 21.53
CA TYR A 458 -0.52 -5.32 20.85
C TYR A 458 0.64 -5.35 21.84
N ASP A 459 1.77 -5.88 21.39
CA ASP A 459 2.99 -5.97 22.20
C ASP A 459 3.99 -4.85 21.88
N LEU A 460 3.86 -4.25 20.68
CA LEU A 460 4.72 -3.17 20.18
C LEU A 460 3.89 -2.20 19.34
N VAL A 461 3.85 -0.93 19.73
CA VAL A 461 3.12 0.14 19.04
C VAL A 461 4.05 1.33 18.79
N GLY A 462 4.36 1.60 17.51
CA GLY A 462 5.09 2.80 17.09
C GLY A 462 4.18 3.90 16.59
N SER A 463 4.76 5.03 16.17
CA SER A 463 4.03 6.12 15.54
C SER A 463 4.83 6.80 14.42
N ALA A 464 4.17 7.69 13.65
CA ALA A 464 4.90 8.64 12.83
C ALA A 464 5.66 9.62 13.73
N ILE A 465 6.79 10.13 13.20
CA ILE A 465 7.58 11.18 13.82
C ILE A 465 7.71 12.36 12.84
N GLN A 466 7.91 13.56 13.38
CA GLN A 466 8.20 14.77 12.61
C GLN A 466 9.60 15.28 12.98
N GLU A 467 10.47 15.42 11.99
CA GLU A 467 11.79 16.00 12.18
C GLU A 467 11.66 17.51 12.47
N PHE A 468 12.47 18.04 13.41
CA PHE A 468 12.58 19.46 13.67
C PHE A 468 14.01 19.82 14.09
N ASP A 469 14.43 21.05 13.87
CA ASP A 469 15.72 21.60 14.29
C ASP A 469 15.48 22.64 15.39
N ASP A 470 14.58 23.57 15.18
CA ASP A 470 14.12 24.54 16.17
C ASP A 470 12.67 24.20 16.61
N GLU A 471 12.37 24.32 17.91
CA GLU A 471 11.06 24.02 18.46
C GLU A 471 9.96 24.93 17.88
N ALA A 472 10.30 26.16 17.52
CA ALA A 472 9.40 27.10 16.86
C ALA A 472 9.09 26.74 15.41
N ASP A 473 9.88 25.84 14.79
CA ASP A 473 9.66 25.42 13.41
C ASP A 473 8.54 24.36 13.34
N ALA A 474 7.41 24.74 12.76
CA ALA A 474 6.29 23.83 12.50
C ALA A 474 6.50 22.94 11.25
N GLY A 475 7.53 23.21 10.46
CA GLY A 475 7.86 22.51 9.21
C GLY A 475 8.98 21.49 9.37
N GLY A 476 8.74 20.22 9.07
CA GLY A 476 9.77 19.17 9.06
C GLY A 476 9.33 17.94 8.31
N VAL A 477 10.28 17.07 8.01
CA VAL A 477 9.99 15.80 7.31
C VAL A 477 9.21 14.87 8.24
N ILE A 478 8.01 14.48 7.81
CA ILE A 478 7.22 13.47 8.53
C ILE A 478 7.63 12.08 8.05
N ARG A 479 8.10 11.24 8.97
CA ARG A 479 8.41 9.83 8.72
C ARG A 479 7.27 8.95 9.21
N ARG A 480 6.54 8.37 8.26
CA ARG A 480 5.49 7.39 8.53
C ARG A 480 5.99 5.98 8.30
N GLN A 481 5.66 5.08 9.20
CA GLN A 481 5.95 3.66 9.11
C GLN A 481 4.66 2.86 8.80
N PRO A 482 4.77 1.63 8.27
CA PRO A 482 3.59 0.83 7.95
C PRO A 482 2.82 0.45 9.22
N SER A 483 1.48 0.57 9.19
CA SER A 483 0.60 0.17 10.30
C SER A 483 0.16 -1.30 10.20
N ASP A 484 0.07 -1.84 8.99
CA ASP A 484 -0.35 -3.22 8.75
C ASP A 484 0.76 -4.22 9.11
N PRO A 485 0.49 -5.25 9.97
CA PRO A 485 1.47 -6.24 10.39
C PRO A 485 2.12 -7.02 9.24
N ALA A 486 1.39 -7.27 8.14
CA ALA A 486 1.97 -7.95 6.99
C ALA A 486 2.95 -7.03 6.23
N GLN A 487 2.67 -5.73 6.18
CA GLN A 487 3.61 -4.74 5.62
C GLN A 487 4.82 -4.54 6.53
N ILE A 488 4.64 -4.52 7.86
CA ILE A 488 5.74 -4.47 8.84
C ILE A 488 6.70 -5.62 8.59
N ARG A 489 6.21 -6.86 8.51
CA ARG A 489 7.04 -8.05 8.20
C ARG A 489 7.76 -7.96 6.86
N ARG A 490 7.13 -7.39 5.82
CA ARG A 490 7.77 -7.22 4.50
C ARG A 490 8.87 -6.16 4.52
N VAL A 491 8.61 -5.04 5.21
CA VAL A 491 9.56 -3.93 5.30
C VAL A 491 10.75 -4.30 6.17
N LEU A 492 10.52 -5.09 7.22
CA LEU A 492 11.54 -5.56 8.15
C LEU A 492 12.74 -6.22 7.46
N ALA A 493 12.52 -6.97 6.39
CA ALA A 493 13.60 -7.58 5.63
C ALA A 493 14.54 -6.55 4.95
N LEU A 494 14.13 -5.29 4.81
CA LEU A 494 14.85 -4.25 4.08
C LEU A 494 15.32 -3.11 4.96
N ARG A 495 14.49 -2.65 5.88
CA ARG A 495 14.74 -1.51 6.77
C ARG A 495 13.92 -1.64 8.04
N ASP A 496 14.29 -0.87 9.05
CA ASP A 496 13.50 -0.75 10.27
C ASP A 496 12.08 -0.28 9.97
N PRO A 497 11.05 -1.03 10.41
CA PRO A 497 9.65 -0.66 10.25
C PRO A 497 9.10 0.21 11.39
N PHE A 498 9.92 0.62 12.36
CA PHE A 498 9.52 1.49 13.47
C PHE A 498 10.38 2.75 13.53
N ASN A 499 9.91 3.74 14.24
CA ASN A 499 10.69 4.90 14.64
C ASN A 499 10.98 4.74 16.15
N HIS A 500 12.20 4.36 16.48
CA HIS A 500 12.60 3.98 17.85
C HIS A 500 12.14 4.96 18.95
N PRO A 501 12.26 6.30 18.80
CA PRO A 501 11.82 7.22 19.85
C PRO A 501 10.31 7.22 20.12
N SER A 502 9.54 6.60 19.25
CA SER A 502 8.07 6.64 19.34
C SER A 502 7.43 5.36 19.86
N VAL A 503 8.20 4.31 20.17
CA VAL A 503 7.62 3.01 20.51
C VAL A 503 7.12 2.93 21.95
N VAL A 504 6.01 2.21 22.12
CA VAL A 504 5.51 1.67 23.38
C VAL A 504 5.46 0.16 23.23
N TYR A 505 5.96 -0.58 24.21
CA TYR A 505 6.03 -2.05 24.13
C TYR A 505 5.81 -2.72 25.48
N ARG A 506 5.53 -4.03 25.43
CA ARG A 506 5.56 -4.87 26.64
C ARG A 506 6.99 -5.31 26.93
N ALA A 507 7.46 -5.08 28.14
CA ALA A 507 8.82 -5.47 28.55
C ALA A 507 9.04 -6.99 28.43
N ALA A 508 8.03 -7.81 28.71
CA ALA A 508 8.10 -9.25 28.52
C ALA A 508 8.37 -9.65 27.06
N ALA A 509 7.76 -8.95 26.08
CA ALA A 509 8.00 -9.21 24.67
C ALA A 509 9.43 -8.86 24.24
N VAL A 510 9.98 -7.77 24.77
CA VAL A 510 11.39 -7.39 24.55
C VAL A 510 12.33 -8.42 25.17
N ARG A 511 12.09 -8.83 26.44
CA ARG A 511 12.88 -9.86 27.12
C ARG A 511 12.83 -11.22 26.42
N ALA A 512 11.65 -11.65 25.98
CA ALA A 512 11.48 -12.90 25.22
C ALA A 512 12.27 -12.92 23.92
N ALA A 513 12.38 -11.76 23.25
CA ALA A 513 13.22 -11.58 22.07
C ALA A 513 14.73 -11.47 22.40
N GLY A 514 15.15 -11.56 23.66
CA GLY A 514 16.54 -11.51 24.11
C GLY A 514 17.09 -10.11 24.36
N GLY A 515 16.23 -9.15 24.71
CA GLY A 515 16.60 -7.80 25.13
C GLY A 515 17.24 -6.92 24.07
N TYR A 516 17.73 -5.75 24.43
CA TYR A 516 18.56 -4.93 23.55
C TYR A 516 19.97 -5.55 23.45
N GLN A 517 20.44 -5.72 22.24
CA GLN A 517 21.79 -6.28 21.97
C GLN A 517 22.65 -5.27 21.21
N PRO A 518 23.93 -5.13 21.59
CA PRO A 518 24.83 -4.21 20.93
C PRO A 518 24.94 -4.46 19.43
N LEU A 519 24.55 -3.49 18.64
CA LEU A 519 24.77 -3.42 17.21
C LEU A 519 24.80 -1.93 16.82
N ASP A 520 25.97 -1.43 16.60
CA ASP A 520 26.23 -0.01 16.44
C ASP A 520 25.26 0.68 15.46
N LEU A 521 24.49 1.67 15.93
CA LEU A 521 23.47 2.43 15.18
C LEU A 521 22.29 1.60 14.63
N MET A 522 22.13 0.34 15.05
CA MET A 522 21.08 -0.57 14.54
C MET A 522 20.57 -1.54 15.62
N GLU A 523 20.79 -1.22 16.90
CA GLU A 523 20.34 -1.98 18.06
C GLU A 523 18.82 -2.12 18.10
N ASP A 524 18.10 -1.06 17.73
CA ASP A 524 16.66 -0.97 17.63
C ASP A 524 16.12 -1.85 16.50
N TYR A 525 16.67 -1.71 15.30
CA TYR A 525 16.27 -2.53 14.16
C TYR A 525 16.53 -4.02 14.43
N TRP A 526 17.63 -4.35 15.10
CA TRP A 526 17.94 -5.74 15.46
C TRP A 526 16.96 -6.28 16.51
N LEU A 527 16.56 -5.49 17.48
CA LEU A 527 15.54 -5.87 18.46
C LEU A 527 14.19 -6.11 17.78
N PHE A 528 13.70 -5.15 16.98
CA PHE A 528 12.40 -5.27 16.31
C PHE A 528 12.38 -6.42 15.30
N ALA A 529 13.51 -6.71 14.67
CA ALA A 529 13.63 -7.86 13.76
C ALA A 529 13.39 -9.18 14.48
N ARG A 530 13.96 -9.36 15.68
CA ARG A 530 13.74 -10.55 16.52
C ARG A 530 12.31 -10.61 17.04
N MET A 531 11.79 -9.54 17.61
CA MET A 531 10.42 -9.46 18.12
C MET A 531 9.38 -9.85 17.06
N ILE A 532 9.48 -9.30 15.85
CA ILE A 532 8.55 -9.60 14.76
C ILE A 532 8.73 -11.03 14.23
N HIS A 533 9.96 -11.56 14.21
CA HIS A 533 10.23 -12.95 13.85
C HIS A 533 9.59 -13.92 14.83
N ASP A 534 9.65 -13.62 16.11
CA ASP A 534 9.09 -14.43 17.20
C ASP A 534 7.56 -14.29 17.34
N GLY A 535 6.93 -13.55 16.43
CA GLY A 535 5.46 -13.47 16.33
C GLY A 535 4.81 -12.37 17.16
N VAL A 536 5.56 -11.40 17.67
CA VAL A 536 5.06 -10.24 18.41
C VAL A 536 4.00 -9.49 17.59
N ARG A 537 2.87 -9.16 18.20
CA ARG A 537 1.81 -8.35 17.59
C ARG A 537 2.21 -6.88 17.60
N ALA A 538 2.49 -6.34 16.43
CA ALA A 538 3.03 -4.99 16.30
C ALA A 538 2.28 -4.15 15.26
N THR A 539 2.18 -2.83 15.52
CA THR A 539 1.59 -1.84 14.61
C THR A 539 2.25 -0.47 14.77
N ASN A 540 1.96 0.44 13.84
CA ASN A 540 2.26 1.86 13.98
C ASN A 540 0.99 2.68 13.78
N VAL A 541 0.81 3.73 14.58
CA VAL A 541 -0.24 4.73 14.32
C VAL A 541 0.26 5.77 13.32
N PRO A 542 -0.59 6.22 12.39
CA PRO A 542 -0.18 7.17 11.34
C PRO A 542 0.01 8.60 11.83
N GLN A 543 -0.48 8.92 13.06
CA GLN A 543 -0.35 10.22 13.70
C GLN A 543 1.11 10.50 14.09
N VAL A 544 1.52 11.75 13.98
CA VAL A 544 2.79 12.23 14.53
C VAL A 544 2.64 12.35 16.03
N LEU A 545 3.29 11.47 16.77
CA LEU A 545 3.23 11.46 18.24
C LEU A 545 4.55 11.86 18.91
N VAL A 546 5.63 11.97 18.11
CA VAL A 546 6.93 12.45 18.59
C VAL A 546 7.51 13.44 17.58
N ARG A 547 7.98 14.56 18.05
CA ARG A 547 8.84 15.47 17.31
C ARG A 547 10.29 15.02 17.56
N TYR A 548 10.97 14.64 16.47
CA TYR A 548 12.31 14.07 16.48
C TYR A 548 13.35 15.16 16.16
N ARG A 549 14.27 15.44 17.08
CA ARG A 549 15.25 16.50 16.91
C ARG A 549 16.37 16.10 15.96
N VAL A 550 16.62 16.93 14.94
CA VAL A 550 17.65 16.72 13.93
C VAL A 550 18.66 17.87 14.00
N GLY A 551 19.59 17.80 14.94
CA GLY A 551 20.62 18.83 15.08
C GLY A 551 21.62 18.85 13.91
N ALA A 552 22.29 20.01 13.72
CA ALA A 552 23.35 20.19 12.74
C ALA A 552 24.46 19.13 12.95
N GLY A 553 24.51 18.10 12.13
CA GLY A 553 25.45 16.98 12.26
C GLY A 553 24.82 15.59 12.37
N ALA A 554 23.51 15.47 12.62
CA ALA A 554 22.83 14.18 12.67
C ALA A 554 22.94 13.43 11.34
N TYR A 555 22.90 14.13 10.21
CA TYR A 555 23.12 13.56 8.87
C TYR A 555 24.59 13.20 8.60
N ALA A 556 25.55 13.88 9.20
CA ALA A 556 26.96 13.56 9.06
C ALA A 556 27.33 12.28 9.83
N ARG A 557 26.73 12.05 11.00
CA ARG A 557 26.91 10.82 11.81
C ARG A 557 26.30 9.58 11.14
N ARG A 558 25.32 9.74 10.24
CA ARG A 558 24.65 8.66 9.50
C ARG A 558 25.39 8.23 8.23
N GLY A 559 26.65 8.61 8.03
CA GLY A 559 27.50 8.27 6.90
C GLY A 559 28.77 7.51 7.30
N GLY A 560 29.42 6.86 6.31
CA GLY A 560 30.74 6.28 6.47
C GLY A 560 30.80 4.75 6.59
N LEU A 561 32.03 4.24 6.71
CA LEU A 561 32.32 2.80 6.80
C LEU A 561 31.74 2.14 8.06
N ARG A 562 31.57 2.90 9.14
CA ARG A 562 30.99 2.41 10.40
C ARG A 562 29.55 1.95 10.21
N LEU A 563 28.69 2.80 9.60
CA LEU A 563 27.30 2.43 9.32
C LEU A 563 27.19 1.29 8.30
N LEU A 564 28.07 1.26 7.27
CA LEU A 564 28.09 0.14 6.33
C LEU A 564 28.41 -1.18 7.03
N ARG A 565 29.36 -1.19 7.98
CA ARG A 565 29.70 -2.37 8.77
C ARG A 565 28.49 -2.86 9.58
N SER A 566 27.77 -1.95 10.22
CA SER A 566 26.55 -2.29 10.97
C SER A 566 25.42 -2.80 10.06
N GLU A 567 25.25 -2.20 8.88
CA GLU A 567 24.31 -2.67 7.86
C GLU A 567 24.63 -4.09 7.35
N LEU A 568 25.92 -4.40 7.15
CA LEU A 568 26.35 -5.74 6.75
C LEU A 568 26.15 -6.75 7.89
N GLU A 569 26.47 -6.35 9.12
CA GLU A 569 26.32 -7.20 10.30
C GLU A 569 24.86 -7.52 10.57
N ILE A 570 23.95 -6.53 10.54
CA ILE A 570 22.51 -6.81 10.76
C ILE A 570 21.96 -7.74 9.67
N GLN A 571 22.33 -7.55 8.40
CA GLN A 571 21.88 -8.45 7.35
C GLN A 571 22.42 -9.88 7.56
N SER A 572 23.67 -10.00 8.02
CA SER A 572 24.28 -11.28 8.35
C SER A 572 23.56 -11.97 9.52
N ARG A 573 23.24 -11.23 10.59
CA ARG A 573 22.47 -11.74 11.74
C ARG A 573 21.08 -12.19 11.31
N MET A 574 20.34 -11.34 10.55
CA MET A 574 19.01 -11.69 10.04
C MET A 574 19.03 -12.91 9.12
N ARG A 575 20.12 -13.13 8.38
CA ARG A 575 20.26 -14.35 7.54
C ARG A 575 20.52 -15.58 8.39
N ARG A 576 21.37 -15.49 9.42
CA ARG A 576 21.69 -16.60 10.33
C ARG A 576 20.50 -17.03 11.18
N THR A 577 19.67 -16.10 11.59
CA THR A 577 18.45 -16.36 12.39
C THR A 577 17.23 -16.73 11.54
N GLY A 578 17.34 -16.79 10.21
CA GLY A 578 16.22 -17.17 9.34
C GLY A 578 15.21 -16.03 9.05
N ILE A 579 15.44 -14.84 9.58
CA ILE A 579 14.58 -13.65 9.33
C ILE A 579 14.60 -13.24 7.85
N THR A 580 15.74 -13.44 7.17
CA THR A 580 15.85 -13.22 5.72
C THR A 580 16.27 -14.48 4.98
N THR A 581 15.71 -14.70 3.80
CA THR A 581 16.12 -15.77 2.88
C THR A 581 17.44 -15.41 2.17
N ALA A 582 18.14 -16.40 1.60
CA ALA A 582 19.37 -16.15 0.85
C ALA A 582 19.21 -15.15 -0.32
N PRO A 583 18.15 -15.21 -1.15
CA PRO A 583 17.89 -14.20 -2.18
C PRO A 583 17.64 -12.79 -1.61
N GLN A 584 16.92 -12.68 -0.49
CA GLN A 584 16.68 -11.40 0.19
C GLN A 584 17.99 -10.82 0.72
N TYR A 585 18.83 -11.64 1.33
CA TYR A 585 20.15 -11.25 1.81
C TYR A 585 21.03 -10.73 0.67
N ALA A 586 21.17 -11.48 -0.42
CA ALA A 586 21.96 -11.08 -1.59
C ALA A 586 21.45 -9.77 -2.21
N ARG A 587 20.14 -9.63 -2.39
CA ARG A 587 19.52 -8.39 -2.86
C ARG A 587 19.81 -7.20 -1.95
N ASN A 588 19.68 -7.39 -0.63
CA ASN A 588 19.88 -6.32 0.35
C ASN A 588 21.34 -5.85 0.36
N LEU A 589 22.28 -6.77 0.25
CA LEU A 589 23.72 -6.45 0.10
C LEU A 589 23.97 -5.65 -1.19
N ALA A 590 23.43 -6.09 -2.32
CA ALA A 590 23.59 -5.41 -3.61
C ALA A 590 23.01 -3.99 -3.59
N VAL A 591 21.82 -3.79 -3.03
CA VAL A 591 21.18 -2.47 -2.90
C VAL A 591 22.01 -1.55 -1.99
N ARG A 592 22.48 -2.05 -0.86
CA ARG A 592 23.25 -1.26 0.12
C ARG A 592 24.66 -0.94 -0.40
N ALA A 593 25.34 -1.91 -0.99
CA ALA A 593 26.64 -1.69 -1.64
C ALA A 593 26.52 -0.71 -2.81
N GLY A 594 25.52 -0.89 -3.68
CA GLY A 594 25.28 0.01 -4.82
C GLY A 594 25.00 1.46 -4.38
N TYR A 595 24.18 1.67 -3.36
CA TYR A 595 23.90 3.01 -2.81
C TYR A 595 25.16 3.67 -2.22
N ARG A 596 26.08 2.90 -1.65
CA ARG A 596 27.32 3.39 -1.01
C ARG A 596 28.47 3.62 -1.98
N LEU A 597 28.49 2.92 -3.12
CA LEU A 597 29.47 3.12 -4.18
C LEU A 597 29.20 4.40 -5.00
N VAL A 598 28.01 5.00 -4.88
CA VAL A 598 27.72 6.31 -5.46
C VAL A 598 28.49 7.40 -4.69
N PRO A 599 29.36 8.20 -5.36
CA PRO A 599 30.13 9.25 -4.71
C PRO A 599 29.24 10.23 -3.91
N THR A 600 29.77 10.70 -2.77
CA THR A 600 29.03 11.63 -1.87
C THR A 600 28.53 12.87 -2.59
N ALA A 601 29.29 13.40 -3.54
CA ALA A 601 28.91 14.54 -4.36
C ALA A 601 27.65 14.25 -5.23
N ALA A 602 27.57 13.05 -5.81
CA ALA A 602 26.40 12.64 -6.61
C ALA A 602 25.17 12.38 -5.72
N ARG A 603 25.36 11.82 -4.52
CA ARG A 603 24.29 11.66 -3.51
C ARG A 603 23.77 13.01 -3.02
N GLN A 604 24.66 13.95 -2.72
CA GLN A 604 24.30 15.31 -2.32
C GLN A 604 23.63 16.09 -3.46
N ALA A 605 24.07 15.91 -4.70
CA ALA A 605 23.44 16.52 -5.86
C ALA A 605 22.02 15.98 -6.07
N ALA A 606 21.81 14.66 -5.96
CA ALA A 606 20.50 14.04 -6.03
C ALA A 606 19.58 14.50 -4.88
N TYR A 607 20.10 14.60 -3.66
CA TYR A 607 19.35 15.09 -2.50
C TYR A 607 18.99 16.57 -2.62
N ARG A 608 19.94 17.44 -3.05
CA ARG A 608 19.67 18.87 -3.30
C ARG A 608 18.70 19.08 -4.47
N ALA A 609 18.75 18.24 -5.50
CA ALA A 609 17.79 18.26 -6.59
C ALA A 609 16.38 17.88 -6.09
N ALA A 610 16.28 16.86 -5.26
CA ALA A 610 15.02 16.46 -4.62
C ALA A 610 14.46 17.55 -3.69
N GLN A 611 15.31 18.19 -2.87
CA GLN A 611 14.90 19.32 -2.01
C GLN A 611 14.48 20.54 -2.82
N ARG A 612 15.19 20.91 -3.89
CA ARG A 612 14.79 22.05 -4.76
C ARG A 612 13.44 21.80 -5.44
N VAL A 613 13.11 20.56 -5.74
CA VAL A 613 11.81 20.18 -6.28
C VAL A 613 10.71 20.26 -5.21
N LEU A 614 11.02 19.93 -3.95
CA LEU A 614 10.09 20.06 -2.82
C LEU A 614 9.83 21.52 -2.44
N LEU A 615 10.88 22.36 -2.37
CA LEU A 615 10.77 23.76 -1.97
C LEU A 615 10.14 24.68 -3.06
N ARG A 616 10.11 24.27 -4.33
CA ARG A 616 9.36 24.97 -5.39
C ARG A 616 7.84 24.75 -5.34
N ARG A 617 7.33 23.95 -4.39
CA ARG A 617 5.90 23.63 -4.22
C ARG A 617 5.22 24.36 -3.06
N THR A 618 5.95 25.18 -2.33
CA THR A 618 5.42 26.00 -1.22
C THR A 618 5.42 27.49 -1.53
N ARG A 619 5.51 27.83 -2.81
CA ARG A 619 5.22 29.20 -3.29
C ARG A 619 4.12 29.17 -4.33
#